data_21de75d8289baea1bfc6c3189cbbcd46
#
_entry.id   21de75d8289baea1bfc6c3189cbbcd46
#
_cell.length_a   1.000
_cell.length_b   1.000
_cell.length_c   1.000
_cell.angle_alpha   90.00
_cell.angle_beta   90.00
_cell.angle_gamma   90.00
#
_symmetry.space_group_name_H-M   'P 1'
#
loop_
_entity.id
_entity.type
_entity.pdbx_description
1 polymer ?
#
loop_
_entity_poly.entity_id
_entity_poly.type
_entity_poly.pdbx_seq_one_letter_code
_entity_poly.pdbx_strand_id
1 'polypeptide(L)'
;LFLCFSFSVNGLYNVTLVVFSGRPDPEWTVASSSISIENVRSYDPSKMPPRLGYKGILVNSGTEQVRLLVGPETMKIQLELMRTMPKDLLAPDFVKEIISEINSGEVKPVTSSVSGAKRAAPPYAPGDWLTTRLQLCNNCYNYANNRPTYNYAQPGFNKAGPPPGLTFAQRIAYRARRDNLTDVPAANLDPNGVPVQPNDNKHVVALVVRPDGQDFHWYRMDNRLNAHGVALWSHKPGETPVIDYDSAVPPQPITDPSTANHGPYVFVGYMYSNPHVNIAGPLVCNYL
;
A
#
# COMPACT_ATOMS: atom_id res chain seq x y z
N LEU A 1 -7.15 -25.88 -46.16
CA LEU A 1 -6.13 -25.86 -45.07
C LEU A 1 -5.89 -24.38 -44.72
N PHE A 2 -6.65 -23.83 -43.76
CA PHE A 2 -6.41 -22.50 -43.23
C PHE A 2 -5.37 -22.61 -42.10
N LEU A 3 -4.13 -22.18 -42.36
CA LEU A 3 -3.13 -21.93 -41.37
C LEU A 3 -3.50 -20.64 -40.63
N CYS A 4 -4.10 -20.78 -39.42
CA CYS A 4 -4.18 -19.67 -38.47
C CYS A 4 -2.76 -19.36 -37.99
N PHE A 5 -2.12 -18.38 -38.61
CA PHE A 5 -0.96 -17.73 -37.99
C PHE A 5 -1.47 -16.87 -36.83
N SER A 6 -1.36 -17.39 -35.63
CA SER A 6 -1.41 -16.58 -34.41
C SER A 6 -0.21 -15.65 -34.43
N PHE A 7 -0.39 -14.41 -34.87
CA PHE A 7 0.60 -13.37 -34.66
C PHE A 7 0.70 -13.11 -33.16
N SER A 8 1.70 -13.70 -32.52
CA SER A 8 2.17 -13.29 -31.20
C SER A 8 2.67 -11.85 -31.32
N VAL A 9 1.87 -10.89 -30.91
CA VAL A 9 2.27 -9.50 -30.81
C VAL A 9 3.28 -9.40 -29.68
N ASN A 10 4.53 -9.09 -30.03
CA ASN A 10 5.68 -8.75 -29.21
C ASN A 10 5.65 -9.30 -27.76
N GLY A 11 6.11 -10.51 -27.63
CA GLY A 11 6.27 -11.36 -26.47
C GLY A 11 6.97 -10.80 -25.24
N LEU A 12 6.54 -9.68 -24.66
CA LEU A 12 7.03 -9.15 -23.40
C LEU A 12 5.90 -9.15 -22.35
N TYR A 13 6.23 -9.56 -21.15
CA TYR A 13 5.42 -9.34 -19.95
C TYR A 13 5.91 -8.11 -19.22
N ASN A 14 5.02 -7.22 -18.79
CA ASN A 14 5.30 -6.22 -17.77
C ASN A 14 5.07 -6.88 -16.40
N VAL A 15 6.08 -6.82 -15.56
CA VAL A 15 6.11 -7.45 -14.23
C VAL A 15 6.18 -6.36 -13.18
N THR A 16 5.26 -6.37 -12.20
CA THR A 16 5.24 -5.47 -11.04
C THR A 16 5.40 -6.30 -9.78
N LEU A 17 6.44 -6.04 -8.99
CA LEU A 17 6.64 -6.65 -7.68
C LEU A 17 5.87 -5.84 -6.63
N VAL A 18 4.72 -6.33 -6.19
CA VAL A 18 3.85 -5.62 -5.23
C VAL A 18 4.41 -5.77 -3.82
N VAL A 19 5.10 -4.76 -3.34
CA VAL A 19 5.85 -4.80 -2.07
C VAL A 19 5.73 -3.50 -1.27
N PHE A 20 5.60 -2.36 -1.93
CA PHE A 20 5.52 -1.07 -1.26
C PHE A 20 4.09 -0.68 -0.89
N SER A 21 3.96 0.20 0.10
CA SER A 21 2.68 0.71 0.57
C SER A 21 2.51 2.19 0.26
N GLY A 22 3.58 2.95 0.33
CA GLY A 22 3.57 4.39 0.14
C GLY A 22 4.19 4.86 -1.16
N ARG A 23 5.08 4.10 -1.77
CA ARG A 23 5.78 4.47 -3.01
C ARG A 23 5.41 3.52 -4.15
N PRO A 24 5.64 3.90 -5.43
CA PRO A 24 5.43 3.01 -6.57
C PRO A 24 6.21 1.71 -6.43
N ASP A 25 5.57 0.61 -6.79
CA ASP A 25 6.17 -0.72 -6.80
C ASP A 25 7.21 -0.85 -7.92
N PRO A 26 8.25 -1.70 -7.76
CA PRO A 26 9.24 -1.96 -8.79
C PRO A 26 8.63 -2.66 -10.00
N GLU A 27 9.01 -2.20 -11.20
CA GLU A 27 8.53 -2.75 -12.47
C GLU A 27 9.69 -3.08 -13.41
N TRP A 28 9.53 -4.16 -14.19
CA TRP A 28 10.47 -4.52 -15.26
C TRP A 28 9.76 -5.33 -16.34
N THR A 29 10.43 -5.59 -17.45
CA THR A 29 9.91 -6.40 -18.56
C THR A 29 10.67 -7.72 -18.70
N VAL A 30 9.95 -8.78 -19.09
CA VAL A 30 10.51 -10.13 -19.32
C VAL A 30 9.96 -10.68 -20.63
N ALA A 31 10.80 -11.41 -21.40
CA ALA A 31 10.32 -12.10 -22.59
C ALA A 31 9.29 -13.18 -22.24
N SER A 32 8.14 -13.17 -22.89
CA SER A 32 7.05 -14.12 -22.62
C SER A 32 7.44 -15.57 -22.90
N SER A 33 8.41 -15.80 -23.79
CA SER A 33 8.98 -17.13 -24.06
C SER A 33 9.79 -17.71 -22.90
N SER A 34 10.16 -16.88 -21.92
CA SER A 34 10.99 -17.31 -20.79
C SER A 34 10.19 -17.85 -19.62
N ILE A 35 8.90 -17.54 -19.52
CA ILE A 35 8.06 -17.85 -18.34
C ILE A 35 6.64 -18.17 -18.80
N SER A 36 6.13 -19.35 -18.44
CA SER A 36 4.73 -19.72 -18.70
C SER A 36 3.83 -19.34 -17.54
N ILE A 37 2.83 -18.50 -17.83
CA ILE A 37 1.77 -18.06 -16.88
C ILE A 37 0.37 -18.51 -17.31
N GLU A 38 0.25 -19.40 -18.28
CA GLU A 38 -1.03 -19.78 -18.91
C GLU A 38 -2.04 -20.34 -17.91
N ASN A 39 -1.58 -21.06 -16.88
CA ASN A 39 -2.44 -21.66 -15.86
C ASN A 39 -2.70 -20.75 -14.66
N VAL A 40 -2.21 -19.51 -14.67
CA VAL A 40 -2.44 -18.56 -13.57
C VAL A 40 -3.76 -17.84 -13.79
N ARG A 41 -4.60 -17.77 -12.75
CA ARG A 41 -5.91 -17.11 -12.80
C ARG A 41 -5.77 -15.62 -13.07
N SER A 42 -6.76 -15.03 -13.72
CA SER A 42 -6.88 -13.60 -13.90
C SER A 42 -6.85 -12.87 -12.54
N TYR A 43 -6.30 -11.66 -12.54
CA TYR A 43 -6.21 -10.83 -11.35
C TYR A 43 -7.61 -10.41 -10.87
N ASP A 44 -7.86 -10.64 -9.61
CA ASP A 44 -8.99 -10.09 -8.86
C ASP A 44 -8.41 -9.16 -7.77
N PRO A 45 -8.62 -7.84 -7.83
CA PRO A 45 -8.09 -6.91 -6.86
C PRO A 45 -8.43 -7.24 -5.41
N SER A 46 -9.59 -7.84 -5.17
CA SER A 46 -10.02 -8.24 -3.83
C SER A 46 -9.19 -9.38 -3.23
N LYS A 47 -8.42 -10.10 -4.05
CA LYS A 47 -7.56 -11.22 -3.64
C LYS A 47 -6.13 -10.81 -3.30
N MET A 48 -5.74 -9.56 -3.57
CA MET A 48 -4.43 -9.06 -3.18
C MET A 48 -4.30 -9.09 -1.66
N PRO A 49 -3.23 -9.72 -1.10
CA PRO A 49 -3.02 -9.76 0.35
C PRO A 49 -2.90 -8.34 0.93
N PRO A 50 -3.81 -7.89 1.82
CA PRO A 50 -3.81 -6.53 2.36
C PRO A 50 -2.86 -6.45 3.56
N ARG A 51 -1.57 -6.44 3.28
CA ARG A 51 -0.50 -6.45 4.29
C ARG A 51 0.62 -5.47 3.94
N LEU A 52 1.47 -5.14 4.92
CA LEU A 52 2.73 -4.44 4.70
C LEU A 52 3.80 -5.43 4.24
N GLY A 53 4.74 -4.99 3.39
CA GLY A 53 5.76 -5.85 2.78
C GLY A 53 5.26 -6.57 1.52
N TYR A 54 5.79 -7.75 1.24
CA TYR A 54 5.51 -8.51 0.01
C TYR A 54 4.04 -8.97 -0.07
N LYS A 55 3.42 -8.75 -1.23
CA LYS A 55 1.98 -9.04 -1.49
C LYS A 55 1.75 -9.94 -2.71
N GLY A 56 2.78 -10.14 -3.52
CA GLY A 56 2.71 -10.92 -4.75
C GLY A 56 3.40 -10.24 -5.92
N ILE A 57 3.30 -10.87 -7.09
CA ILE A 57 3.80 -10.33 -8.36
C ILE A 57 2.64 -10.22 -9.34
N LEU A 58 2.45 -9.03 -9.92
CA LEU A 58 1.52 -8.83 -11.03
C LEU A 58 2.27 -9.04 -12.35
N VAL A 59 1.63 -9.72 -13.29
CA VAL A 59 2.15 -9.92 -14.64
C VAL A 59 1.10 -9.48 -15.64
N ASN A 60 1.45 -8.54 -16.50
CA ASN A 60 0.60 -8.02 -17.56
C ASN A 60 1.20 -8.41 -18.94
N SER A 61 0.42 -9.12 -19.75
CA SER A 61 0.80 -9.58 -21.08
C SER A 61 0.60 -8.55 -22.21
N GLY A 62 0.17 -7.32 -21.86
CA GLY A 62 -0.19 -6.30 -22.87
C GLY A 62 -1.55 -6.51 -23.56
N THR A 63 -2.17 -7.66 -23.35
CA THR A 63 -3.61 -7.89 -23.56
C THR A 63 -4.29 -7.66 -22.21
N GLU A 64 -5.48 -7.15 -22.14
CA GLU A 64 -6.21 -6.68 -20.95
C GLU A 64 -6.21 -7.61 -19.69
N GLN A 65 -5.44 -8.69 -19.69
CA GLN A 65 -5.37 -9.68 -18.62
C GLN A 65 -4.11 -9.49 -17.75
N VAL A 66 -4.33 -8.88 -16.59
CA VAL A 66 -3.34 -8.91 -15.51
C VAL A 66 -3.52 -10.20 -14.71
N ARG A 67 -2.41 -10.80 -14.26
CA ARG A 67 -2.38 -12.01 -13.43
C ARG A 67 -1.66 -11.72 -12.13
N LEU A 68 -2.21 -12.19 -11.01
CA LEU A 68 -1.59 -12.11 -9.70
C LEU A 68 -0.94 -13.45 -9.33
N LEU A 69 0.37 -13.42 -9.13
CA LEU A 69 1.16 -14.55 -8.63
C LEU A 69 1.38 -14.36 -7.14
N VAL A 70 0.75 -15.18 -6.32
CA VAL A 70 0.90 -15.19 -4.87
C VAL A 70 0.55 -16.58 -4.33
N GLY A 71 1.16 -16.95 -3.21
CA GLY A 71 0.95 -18.25 -2.59
C GLY A 71 1.83 -19.38 -3.16
N PRO A 72 1.77 -20.55 -2.51
CA PRO A 72 2.63 -21.68 -2.82
C PRO A 72 2.43 -22.25 -4.24
N GLU A 73 1.22 -22.16 -4.80
CA GLU A 73 0.89 -22.68 -6.13
C GLU A 73 1.68 -21.98 -7.25
N THR A 74 2.06 -20.72 -7.04
CA THR A 74 2.82 -19.92 -8.03
C THR A 74 4.26 -19.66 -7.61
N MET A 75 4.72 -20.22 -6.49
CA MET A 75 6.05 -20.00 -5.90
C MET A 75 7.19 -20.14 -6.91
N LYS A 76 7.18 -21.21 -7.70
CA LYS A 76 8.23 -21.46 -8.70
C LYS A 76 8.31 -20.32 -9.73
N ILE A 77 7.17 -19.86 -10.23
CA ILE A 77 7.10 -18.77 -11.22
C ILE A 77 7.53 -17.44 -10.57
N GLN A 78 7.11 -17.18 -9.33
CA GLN A 78 7.52 -15.99 -8.58
C GLN A 78 9.06 -15.93 -8.45
N LEU A 79 9.71 -17.04 -8.07
CA LEU A 79 11.16 -17.12 -7.93
C LEU A 79 11.89 -16.99 -9.28
N GLU A 80 11.32 -17.51 -10.37
CA GLU A 80 11.86 -17.33 -11.73
C GLU A 80 11.79 -15.86 -12.14
N LEU A 81 10.67 -15.17 -11.89
CA LEU A 81 10.53 -13.73 -12.15
C LEU A 81 11.52 -12.91 -11.34
N MET A 82 11.68 -13.19 -10.04
CA MET A 82 12.67 -12.52 -9.18
C MET A 82 14.10 -12.59 -9.73
N ARG A 83 14.48 -13.70 -10.41
CA ARG A 83 15.80 -13.84 -11.04
C ARG A 83 15.98 -12.92 -12.26
N THR A 84 14.91 -12.50 -12.90
CA THR A 84 14.94 -11.60 -14.06
C THR A 84 14.94 -10.13 -13.68
N MET A 85 14.70 -9.82 -12.40
CA MET A 85 14.66 -8.45 -11.91
C MET A 85 16.04 -7.79 -12.01
N PRO A 86 16.16 -6.55 -12.53
CA PRO A 86 17.39 -5.77 -12.55
C PRO A 86 17.99 -5.63 -11.13
N LYS A 87 19.31 -5.84 -10.99
CA LYS A 87 20.00 -5.92 -9.69
C LYS A 87 20.00 -4.60 -8.90
N ASP A 88 19.84 -3.48 -9.57
CA ASP A 88 19.83 -2.12 -9.02
C ASP A 88 18.42 -1.61 -8.66
N LEU A 89 17.39 -2.41 -8.94
CA LEU A 89 16.00 -2.01 -8.73
C LEU A 89 15.62 -1.97 -7.24
N LEU A 90 16.18 -2.87 -6.44
CA LEU A 90 15.99 -2.96 -4.99
C LEU A 90 17.29 -3.26 -4.25
N ALA A 91 17.37 -2.87 -2.97
CA ALA A 91 18.50 -3.22 -2.11
C ALA A 91 18.62 -4.74 -1.97
N PRO A 92 19.86 -5.31 -2.03
CA PRO A 92 20.07 -6.78 -2.01
C PRO A 92 19.47 -7.48 -0.79
N ASP A 93 19.52 -6.86 0.38
CA ASP A 93 18.97 -7.46 1.61
C ASP A 93 17.44 -7.46 1.59
N PHE A 94 16.82 -6.45 1.01
CA PHE A 94 15.38 -6.43 0.81
C PHE A 94 14.91 -7.49 -0.21
N VAL A 95 15.69 -7.72 -1.26
CA VAL A 95 15.44 -8.84 -2.21
C VAL A 95 15.50 -10.19 -1.51
N LYS A 96 16.46 -10.40 -0.60
CA LYS A 96 16.55 -11.63 0.21
C LYS A 96 15.33 -11.83 1.11
N GLU A 97 14.86 -10.75 1.76
CA GLU A 97 13.63 -10.77 2.57
C GLU A 97 12.44 -11.25 1.72
N ILE A 98 12.22 -10.64 0.54
CA ILE A 98 11.13 -11.02 -0.37
C ILE A 98 11.24 -12.48 -0.81
N ILE A 99 12.42 -12.93 -1.20
CA ILE A 99 12.67 -14.34 -1.59
C ILE A 99 12.36 -15.28 -0.42
N SER A 100 12.69 -14.91 0.81
CA SER A 100 12.36 -15.68 2.01
C SER A 100 10.84 -15.76 2.21
N GLU A 101 10.10 -14.66 2.04
CA GLU A 101 8.63 -14.66 2.12
C GLU A 101 7.98 -15.52 1.02
N ILE A 102 8.49 -15.48 -0.20
CA ILE A 102 8.03 -16.37 -1.29
C ILE A 102 8.25 -17.84 -0.91
N ASN A 103 9.45 -18.19 -0.42
CA ASN A 103 9.79 -19.57 -0.06
C ASN A 103 9.00 -20.09 1.16
N SER A 104 8.58 -19.22 2.08
CA SER A 104 7.73 -19.62 3.21
C SER A 104 6.34 -20.08 2.76
N GLY A 105 5.83 -19.56 1.64
CA GLY A 105 4.47 -19.78 1.17
C GLY A 105 3.37 -19.23 2.08
N GLU A 106 3.72 -18.39 3.07
CA GLU A 106 2.79 -17.82 4.04
C GLU A 106 1.89 -16.74 3.45
N VAL A 107 2.39 -16.02 2.45
CA VAL A 107 1.63 -14.97 1.76
C VAL A 107 0.63 -15.61 0.80
N LYS A 108 -0.66 -15.50 1.13
CA LYS A 108 -1.77 -16.16 0.41
C LYS A 108 -2.83 -15.14 -0.05
N PRO A 109 -3.62 -15.46 -1.09
CA PRO A 109 -4.78 -14.66 -1.49
C PRO A 109 -5.82 -14.56 -0.37
N VAL A 110 -6.55 -13.44 -0.31
CA VAL A 110 -7.56 -13.17 0.74
C VAL A 110 -8.90 -13.86 0.48
N THR A 111 -9.66 -14.13 1.55
CA THR A 111 -10.93 -14.86 1.50
C THR A 111 -12.13 -14.18 2.17
N SER A 112 -12.19 -12.87 2.40
CA SER A 112 -13.47 -12.16 2.73
C SER A 112 -13.44 -10.86 3.61
N SER A 113 -14.60 -10.27 3.95
CA SER A 113 -15.05 -8.88 4.16
C SER A 113 -15.67 -8.54 5.53
N VAL A 114 -15.81 -7.24 5.92
CA VAL A 114 -16.56 -6.74 7.12
C VAL A 114 -17.11 -5.30 6.96
N SER A 115 -18.14 -4.89 7.76
CA SER A 115 -18.87 -3.60 7.73
C SER A 115 -19.04 -2.91 9.11
N GLY A 116 -19.34 -1.58 9.20
CA GLY A 116 -19.62 -0.81 10.45
C GLY A 116 -19.92 0.71 10.31
N ALA A 117 -20.25 1.47 11.37
CA ALA A 117 -21.00 2.74 11.47
C ALA A 117 -20.21 4.06 11.81
N LYS A 118 -20.86 5.25 11.86
CA LYS A 118 -20.37 6.63 11.53
C LYS A 118 -20.04 7.62 12.67
N ARG A 119 -19.05 8.57 12.43
CA ARG A 119 -18.81 9.88 13.10
C ARG A 119 -17.99 10.84 12.20
N ALA A 120 -17.58 12.05 12.68
CA ALA A 120 -16.99 13.15 11.90
C ALA A 120 -15.66 12.86 11.15
N ALA A 121 -14.84 11.91 11.59
CA ALA A 121 -13.74 11.38 10.80
C ALA A 121 -14.27 10.66 9.56
N PRO A 122 -13.46 10.42 8.51
CA PRO A 122 -13.90 9.66 7.36
C PRO A 122 -14.45 8.29 7.76
N PRO A 123 -15.55 7.83 7.14
CA PRO A 123 -16.12 6.52 7.46
C PRO A 123 -15.17 5.40 7.06
N TYR A 124 -15.16 4.33 7.84
CA TYR A 124 -14.61 3.07 7.38
C TYR A 124 -15.58 2.48 6.35
N ALA A 125 -15.27 2.70 5.10
CA ALA A 125 -16.05 2.22 3.97
C ALA A 125 -15.10 1.55 2.96
N PRO A 126 -14.58 0.34 3.28
CA PRO A 126 -13.62 -0.35 2.43
C PRO A 126 -14.18 -0.60 1.02
N GLY A 127 -15.49 -0.83 0.89
CA GLY A 127 -16.16 -1.00 -0.40
C GLY A 127 -16.01 0.19 -1.35
N ASP A 128 -15.95 1.42 -0.82
CA ASP A 128 -15.79 2.64 -1.62
C ASP A 128 -14.39 2.73 -2.28
N TRP A 129 -13.43 1.91 -1.84
CA TRP A 129 -12.06 1.86 -2.34
C TRP A 129 -11.75 0.57 -3.13
N LEU A 130 -12.75 -0.28 -3.39
CA LEU A 130 -12.58 -1.59 -4.03
C LEU A 130 -12.74 -1.59 -5.55
N THR A 131 -13.17 -0.49 -6.18
CA THR A 131 -13.16 -0.46 -7.66
C THR A 131 -11.72 -0.55 -8.13
N THR A 132 -11.49 -1.25 -9.24
CA THR A 132 -10.14 -1.49 -9.79
C THR A 132 -9.30 -0.21 -9.80
N ARG A 133 -9.84 0.86 -10.34
CA ARG A 133 -9.14 2.14 -10.44
C ARG A 133 -8.88 2.80 -9.08
N LEU A 134 -9.84 2.77 -8.15
CA LEU A 134 -9.63 3.33 -6.81
C LEU A 134 -8.61 2.53 -6.03
N GLN A 135 -8.65 1.22 -6.12
CA GLN A 135 -7.73 0.35 -5.39
C GLN A 135 -6.31 0.43 -5.93
N LEU A 136 -6.12 0.31 -7.25
CA LEU A 136 -4.80 0.21 -7.86
C LEU A 136 -4.10 1.56 -8.04
N CYS A 137 -4.88 2.65 -8.22
CA CYS A 137 -4.34 3.96 -8.52
C CYS A 137 -4.12 4.86 -7.30
N ASN A 138 -4.42 4.36 -6.11
CA ASN A 138 -4.29 5.12 -4.87
C ASN A 138 -3.60 4.27 -3.79
N ASN A 139 -2.67 4.89 -3.10
CA ASN A 139 -1.88 4.25 -2.03
C ASN A 139 -2.40 4.59 -0.62
N CYS A 140 -1.60 4.25 0.40
CA CYS A 140 -1.88 4.57 1.79
C CYS A 140 -2.01 6.07 2.05
N TYR A 141 -1.25 6.92 1.35
CA TYR A 141 -1.29 8.37 1.55
C TYR A 141 -2.55 9.00 0.97
N ASN A 142 -3.02 8.51 -0.19
CA ASN A 142 -4.34 8.85 -0.73
C ASN A 142 -5.45 8.50 0.25
N TYR A 143 -5.43 7.25 0.77
CA TYR A 143 -6.43 6.75 1.69
C TYR A 143 -6.44 7.52 3.01
N ALA A 144 -5.26 7.69 3.62
CA ALA A 144 -5.15 8.42 4.89
C ALA A 144 -5.68 9.86 4.79
N ASN A 145 -5.44 10.55 3.68
CA ASN A 145 -5.95 11.90 3.45
C ASN A 145 -7.38 11.95 2.90
N ASN A 146 -8.03 10.81 2.70
CA ASN A 146 -9.35 10.68 2.08
C ASN A 146 -9.44 11.42 0.73
N ARG A 147 -8.39 11.32 -0.10
CA ARG A 147 -8.22 12.02 -1.38
C ARG A 147 -7.80 11.05 -2.50
N PRO A 148 -8.74 10.46 -3.23
CA PRO A 148 -8.40 9.66 -4.41
C PRO A 148 -7.95 10.61 -5.54
N THR A 149 -6.65 10.62 -5.82
CA THR A 149 -6.05 11.43 -6.88
C THR A 149 -5.74 10.61 -8.13
N TYR A 150 -5.85 9.28 -8.04
CA TYR A 150 -5.57 8.33 -9.13
C TYR A 150 -4.15 8.45 -9.70
N ASN A 151 -3.19 8.84 -8.88
CA ASN A 151 -1.80 9.04 -9.30
C ASN A 151 -0.78 8.59 -8.27
N TYR A 152 -1.19 7.74 -7.30
CA TYR A 152 -0.32 7.17 -6.28
C TYR A 152 0.45 8.23 -5.50
N ALA A 153 -0.28 9.07 -4.76
CA ALA A 153 0.21 10.29 -4.14
C ALA A 153 1.47 10.09 -3.28
N GLN A 154 2.41 11.01 -3.41
CA GLN A 154 3.66 11.03 -2.64
C GLN A 154 3.74 12.29 -1.78
N PRO A 155 4.13 12.21 -0.50
CA PRO A 155 4.27 13.38 0.35
C PRO A 155 5.18 14.43 -0.29
N GLY A 156 4.66 15.66 -0.45
CA GLY A 156 5.38 16.79 -1.02
C GLY A 156 5.77 16.65 -2.49
N PHE A 157 5.03 15.86 -3.26
CA PHE A 157 5.28 15.73 -4.70
C PHE A 157 5.21 17.09 -5.41
N ASN A 158 6.18 17.38 -6.29
CA ASN A 158 6.34 18.66 -6.99
C ASN A 158 6.54 19.88 -6.07
N LYS A 159 6.92 19.69 -4.80
CA LYS A 159 7.24 20.76 -3.84
C LYS A 159 8.73 20.75 -3.50
N ALA A 160 9.22 21.87 -2.97
CA ALA A 160 10.62 21.97 -2.55
C ALA A 160 10.98 20.83 -1.60
N GLY A 161 12.12 20.19 -1.86
CA GLY A 161 12.62 19.07 -1.06
C GLY A 161 12.96 19.47 0.38
N PRO A 162 13.13 18.49 1.27
CA PRO A 162 13.56 18.73 2.63
C PRO A 162 15.03 19.20 2.66
N PRO A 163 15.44 19.97 3.70
CA PRO A 163 16.84 20.29 3.92
C PRO A 163 17.70 19.03 4.09
N PRO A 164 19.01 19.11 3.81
CA PRO A 164 19.92 17.99 4.04
C PRO A 164 20.02 17.62 5.52
N GLY A 165 20.48 16.40 5.82
CA GLY A 165 20.73 15.92 7.18
C GLY A 165 19.50 15.31 7.88
N LEU A 166 18.31 15.34 7.29
CA LEU A 166 17.14 14.72 7.89
C LEU A 166 17.15 13.18 7.67
N THR A 167 16.71 12.44 8.68
CA THR A 167 16.42 11.01 8.57
C THR A 167 15.30 10.76 7.57
N PHE A 168 15.10 9.51 7.12
CA PHE A 168 14.01 9.17 6.22
C PHE A 168 12.65 9.56 6.82
N ALA A 169 12.39 9.21 8.07
CA ALA A 169 11.17 9.57 8.78
C ALA A 169 10.91 11.07 8.80
N GLN A 170 11.94 11.85 9.15
CA GLN A 170 11.85 13.31 9.16
C GLN A 170 11.58 13.89 7.77
N ARG A 171 12.18 13.32 6.72
CA ARG A 171 11.91 13.74 5.33
C ARG A 171 10.47 13.50 4.92
N ILE A 172 9.89 12.35 5.25
CA ILE A 172 8.49 12.03 4.92
C ILE A 172 7.54 12.98 5.68
N ALA A 173 7.74 13.17 6.98
CA ALA A 173 6.95 14.10 7.78
C ALA A 173 7.07 15.56 7.29
N TYR A 174 8.29 16.01 6.96
CA TYR A 174 8.51 17.35 6.38
C TYR A 174 7.72 17.53 5.08
N ARG A 175 7.78 16.54 4.18
CA ARG A 175 7.07 16.58 2.90
C ARG A 175 5.56 16.58 3.08
N ALA A 176 5.02 15.82 4.05
CA ALA A 176 3.60 15.83 4.38
C ALA A 176 3.13 17.21 4.87
N ARG A 177 3.94 17.92 5.68
CA ARG A 177 3.64 19.32 6.05
C ARG A 177 3.58 20.25 4.84
N ARG A 178 4.36 19.99 3.78
CA ARG A 178 4.27 20.75 2.52
C ARG A 178 2.96 20.51 1.76
N ASP A 179 2.25 19.41 2.08
CA ASP A 179 0.92 19.09 1.57
C ASP A 179 -0.21 19.66 2.46
N ASN A 180 0.13 20.50 3.45
CA ASN A 180 -0.76 21.10 4.44
C ASN A 180 -1.25 20.13 5.54
N LEU A 181 -0.55 19.01 5.77
CA LEU A 181 -0.73 18.30 7.04
C LEU A 181 -0.06 19.08 8.17
N THR A 182 -0.60 18.97 9.38
CA THR A 182 -0.05 19.62 10.57
C THR A 182 0.19 18.58 11.67
N ASP A 183 1.24 18.76 12.47
CA ASP A 183 1.51 17.86 13.60
C ASP A 183 0.36 17.94 14.63
N VAL A 184 0.08 16.82 15.28
CA VAL A 184 -0.83 16.81 16.44
C VAL A 184 -0.09 17.42 17.63
N PRO A 185 -0.59 18.52 18.23
CA PRO A 185 0.00 19.09 19.44
C PRO A 185 -0.09 18.11 20.62
N ALA A 186 0.90 18.11 21.50
CA ALA A 186 0.90 17.27 22.71
C ALA A 186 -0.35 17.46 23.58
N ALA A 187 -0.90 18.68 23.62
CA ALA A 187 -2.14 19.02 24.35
C ALA A 187 -3.40 18.31 23.78
N ASN A 188 -3.32 17.77 22.57
CA ASN A 188 -4.40 17.05 21.90
C ASN A 188 -4.23 15.52 21.96
N LEU A 189 -3.31 15.04 22.77
CA LEU A 189 -3.15 13.63 23.10
C LEU A 189 -3.88 13.31 24.41
N ASP A 190 -4.45 12.12 24.49
CA ASP A 190 -4.98 11.59 25.74
C ASP A 190 -3.84 11.18 26.72
N PRO A 191 -4.12 10.77 27.96
CA PRO A 191 -3.10 10.34 28.90
C PRO A 191 -2.25 9.15 28.46
N ASN A 192 -2.70 8.40 27.44
CA ASN A 192 -1.95 7.29 26.85
C ASN A 192 -1.13 7.72 25.63
N GLY A 193 -1.17 9.02 25.25
CA GLY A 193 -0.47 9.53 24.09
C GLY A 193 -1.20 9.33 22.76
N VAL A 194 -2.45 8.90 22.78
CA VAL A 194 -3.28 8.71 21.58
C VAL A 194 -4.01 10.01 21.24
N PRO A 195 -4.03 10.45 19.97
CA PRO A 195 -4.73 11.67 19.58
C PRO A 195 -6.24 11.60 19.84
N VAL A 196 -6.77 12.68 20.39
CA VAL A 196 -8.21 12.89 20.44
C VAL A 196 -8.67 13.41 19.07
N GLN A 197 -9.76 12.83 18.54
CA GLN A 197 -10.35 13.29 17.28
C GLN A 197 -10.77 14.77 17.39
N PRO A 198 -10.29 15.67 16.53
CA PRO A 198 -10.65 17.08 16.59
C PRO A 198 -12.12 17.30 16.23
N ASN A 199 -12.70 18.37 16.76
CA ASN A 199 -14.11 18.75 16.54
C ASN A 199 -14.31 19.57 15.23
N ASP A 200 -13.24 19.84 14.52
CA ASP A 200 -13.27 20.56 13.23
C ASP A 200 -13.23 19.54 12.05
N ASN A 201 -13.16 20.08 10.84
CA ASN A 201 -13.13 19.25 9.62
C ASN A 201 -11.81 18.51 9.38
N LYS A 202 -10.94 18.40 10.39
CA LYS A 202 -9.71 17.61 10.32
C LYS A 202 -9.95 16.18 10.82
N HIS A 203 -9.07 15.29 10.42
CA HIS A 203 -8.99 13.96 10.99
C HIS A 203 -7.54 13.56 11.25
N VAL A 204 -7.34 12.60 12.15
CA VAL A 204 -6.01 12.16 12.54
C VAL A 204 -5.50 11.09 11.58
N VAL A 205 -4.23 11.22 11.22
CA VAL A 205 -3.47 10.22 10.46
C VAL A 205 -2.17 9.88 11.21
N ALA A 206 -1.64 8.70 10.99
CA ALA A 206 -0.39 8.25 11.63
C ALA A 206 0.61 7.79 10.57
N LEU A 207 1.87 8.19 10.74
CA LEU A 207 2.97 7.81 9.88
C LEU A 207 3.79 6.70 10.51
N VAL A 208 4.09 5.66 9.74
CA VAL A 208 5.14 4.67 10.02
C VAL A 208 6.10 4.61 8.84
N VAL A 209 7.35 4.24 9.09
CA VAL A 209 8.38 4.11 8.04
C VAL A 209 9.19 2.84 8.23
N ARG A 210 9.71 2.27 7.15
CA ARG A 210 10.77 1.26 7.24
C ARG A 210 12.08 1.96 7.67
N PRO A 211 12.80 1.41 8.66
CA PRO A 211 14.06 1.99 9.12
C PRO A 211 15.15 2.05 8.04
N ASP A 212 15.11 1.13 7.08
CA ASP A 212 16.02 1.07 5.92
C ASP A 212 15.73 2.15 4.86
N GLY A 213 14.65 2.94 5.03
CA GLY A 213 14.27 4.02 4.12
C GLY A 213 13.63 3.54 2.81
N GLN A 214 13.27 2.25 2.69
CA GLN A 214 12.71 1.70 1.46
C GLN A 214 11.25 2.07 1.27
N ASP A 215 10.46 2.23 2.36
CA ASP A 215 9.03 2.53 2.26
C ASP A 215 8.51 3.31 3.47
N PHE A 216 7.33 3.90 3.31
CA PHE A 216 6.53 4.52 4.36
C PHE A 216 5.07 4.05 4.26
N HIS A 217 4.33 4.20 5.35
CA HIS A 217 2.91 3.87 5.35
C HIS A 217 2.13 4.82 6.24
N TRP A 218 0.83 5.00 5.92
CA TRP A 218 -0.08 5.89 6.62
C TRP A 218 -1.33 5.15 7.07
N TYR A 219 -1.73 5.41 8.30
CA TYR A 219 -3.00 5.01 8.90
C TYR A 219 -3.93 6.20 9.00
N ARG A 220 -5.22 5.93 9.10
CA ARG A 220 -6.27 6.95 9.30
C ARG A 220 -7.14 6.54 10.48
N MET A 221 -7.40 7.49 11.41
CA MET A 221 -8.44 7.32 12.41
C MET A 221 -9.81 7.38 11.72
N ASP A 222 -10.63 6.37 11.94
CA ASP A 222 -11.98 6.31 11.40
C ASP A 222 -12.99 6.97 12.34
N ASN A 223 -14.19 7.17 11.82
CA ASN A 223 -15.31 7.62 12.64
C ASN A 223 -16.00 6.49 13.45
N ARG A 224 -15.31 5.38 13.65
CA ARG A 224 -15.78 4.23 14.43
C ARG A 224 -15.15 4.18 15.81
N LEU A 225 -15.93 3.63 16.76
CA LEU A 225 -15.41 3.27 18.07
C LEU A 225 -15.59 1.76 18.27
N ASN A 226 -14.71 1.14 19.05
CA ASN A 226 -14.92 -0.21 19.55
C ASN A 226 -15.95 -0.22 20.70
N ALA A 227 -16.23 -1.40 21.28
CA ALA A 227 -17.18 -1.57 22.38
C ALA A 227 -16.80 -0.79 23.66
N HIS A 228 -15.54 -0.39 23.80
CA HIS A 228 -15.02 0.39 24.93
C HIS A 228 -14.93 1.90 24.64
N GLY A 229 -15.47 2.36 23.51
CA GLY A 229 -15.46 3.77 23.13
C GLY A 229 -14.11 4.28 22.57
N VAL A 230 -13.17 3.38 22.28
CA VAL A 230 -11.86 3.71 21.70
C VAL A 230 -11.97 3.83 20.19
N ALA A 231 -11.36 4.87 19.61
CA ALA A 231 -11.33 5.06 18.17
C ALA A 231 -10.62 3.91 17.45
N LEU A 232 -11.19 3.49 16.33
CA LEU A 232 -10.60 2.48 15.45
C LEU A 232 -9.88 3.16 14.29
N TRP A 233 -8.84 2.50 13.82
CA TRP A 233 -8.01 2.95 12.72
C TRP A 233 -8.07 1.98 11.56
N SER A 234 -7.82 2.50 10.37
CA SER A 234 -7.75 1.70 9.16
C SER A 234 -6.63 2.19 8.25
N HIS A 235 -6.27 1.37 7.29
CA HIS A 235 -5.23 1.69 6.33
C HIS A 235 -5.42 0.95 5.00
N LYS A 236 -4.72 1.40 3.97
CA LYS A 236 -4.71 0.79 2.65
C LYS A 236 -3.26 0.49 2.25
N PRO A 237 -2.78 -0.75 2.37
CA PRO A 237 -1.40 -1.11 2.05
C PRO A 237 -1.12 -1.11 0.53
N GLY A 238 -0.77 0.05 -0.05
CA GLY A 238 -0.51 0.17 -1.48
C GLY A 238 -1.74 -0.16 -2.33
N GLU A 239 -1.60 -1.06 -3.28
CA GLU A 239 -2.66 -1.48 -4.21
C GLU A 239 -3.67 -2.48 -3.64
N THR A 240 -3.65 -2.72 -2.33
CA THR A 240 -4.52 -3.71 -1.68
C THR A 240 -5.86 -3.11 -1.25
N PRO A 241 -6.84 -3.95 -0.87
CA PRO A 241 -8.03 -3.49 -0.14
C PRO A 241 -7.68 -2.72 1.14
N VAL A 242 -8.64 -1.92 1.60
CA VAL A 242 -8.59 -1.26 2.91
C VAL A 242 -8.83 -2.27 4.01
N ILE A 243 -8.06 -2.17 5.09
CA ILE A 243 -8.17 -3.02 6.30
C ILE A 243 -8.12 -2.18 7.58
N ASP A 244 -8.54 -2.78 8.71
CA ASP A 244 -8.59 -2.16 10.03
C ASP A 244 -7.88 -3.00 11.12
N TYR A 245 -6.99 -3.89 10.70
CA TYR A 245 -6.18 -4.74 11.58
C TYR A 245 -4.69 -4.60 11.28
N ASP A 246 -3.87 -4.95 12.25
CA ASP A 246 -2.42 -4.89 12.20
C ASP A 246 -1.77 -6.15 11.60
N SER A 247 -0.43 -6.23 11.63
CA SER A 247 0.35 -7.36 11.12
C SER A 247 0.60 -8.46 12.15
N ALA A 248 -0.08 -8.45 13.30
CA ALA A 248 0.03 -9.51 14.30
C ALA A 248 -0.55 -10.85 13.81
N VAL A 249 -0.16 -11.94 14.45
CA VAL A 249 -0.71 -13.27 14.17
C VAL A 249 -1.23 -13.85 15.49
N PRO A 250 -2.58 -13.93 15.68
CA PRO A 250 -3.64 -13.48 14.76
C PRO A 250 -3.72 -11.94 14.65
N PRO A 251 -4.23 -11.41 13.53
CA PRO A 251 -4.39 -9.97 13.33
C PRO A 251 -5.28 -9.32 14.40
N GLN A 252 -4.92 -8.12 14.85
CA GLN A 252 -5.65 -7.37 15.87
C GLN A 252 -6.22 -6.07 15.31
N PRO A 253 -7.44 -5.67 15.71
CA PRO A 253 -7.99 -4.36 15.39
C PRO A 253 -7.06 -3.24 15.87
N ILE A 254 -6.81 -2.24 15.01
CA ILE A 254 -5.93 -1.13 15.36
C ILE A 254 -6.71 -0.09 16.15
N THR A 255 -6.33 0.07 17.41
CA THR A 255 -6.87 1.10 18.32
C THR A 255 -5.86 2.23 18.55
N ASP A 256 -4.57 1.95 18.37
CA ASP A 256 -3.48 2.90 18.49
C ASP A 256 -2.32 2.50 17.57
N PRO A 257 -2.05 3.25 16.49
CA PRO A 257 -0.90 2.99 15.63
C PRO A 257 0.46 3.06 16.32
N SER A 258 0.61 3.71 17.48
CA SER A 258 1.91 3.78 18.16
C SER A 258 2.31 2.44 18.78
N THR A 259 1.34 1.57 19.06
CA THR A 259 1.53 0.27 19.72
C THR A 259 1.17 -0.93 18.85
N ALA A 260 0.54 -0.71 17.70
CA ALA A 260 0.16 -1.77 16.77
C ALA A 260 1.38 -2.47 16.16
N ASN A 261 1.20 -3.71 15.74
CA ASN A 261 2.22 -4.45 15.01
C ASN A 261 2.26 -4.00 13.54
N HIS A 262 3.31 -3.33 13.14
CA HIS A 262 3.52 -2.84 11.78
C HIS A 262 4.46 -3.73 10.95
N GLY A 263 4.75 -4.95 11.39
CA GLY A 263 5.81 -5.75 10.76
C GLY A 263 7.17 -5.02 10.82
N PRO A 264 7.83 -4.79 9.68
CA PRO A 264 9.14 -4.16 9.64
C PRO A 264 9.13 -2.62 9.72
N TYR A 265 7.97 -1.99 9.92
CA TYR A 265 7.88 -0.52 10.02
C TYR A 265 7.92 -0.07 11.47
N VAL A 266 8.38 1.15 11.69
CA VAL A 266 8.41 1.82 12.99
C VAL A 266 7.52 3.06 12.98
N PHE A 267 6.85 3.29 14.11
CA PHE A 267 5.99 4.46 14.29
C PHE A 267 6.81 5.75 14.32
N VAL A 268 6.30 6.80 13.69
CA VAL A 268 6.94 8.12 13.60
C VAL A 268 6.15 9.18 14.36
N GLY A 269 4.85 9.23 14.19
CA GLY A 269 4.01 10.24 14.83
C GLY A 269 2.64 10.42 14.18
N TYR A 270 1.84 11.29 14.82
CA TYR A 270 0.50 11.64 14.37
C TYR A 270 0.47 13.02 13.71
N MET A 271 -0.37 13.15 12.70
CA MET A 271 -0.64 14.43 12.04
C MET A 271 -2.15 14.62 11.83
N TYR A 272 -2.56 15.86 11.63
CA TYR A 272 -3.90 16.18 11.14
C TYR A 272 -3.88 16.32 9.63
N SER A 273 -4.75 15.59 8.96
CA SER A 273 -5.20 15.87 7.59
C SER A 273 -6.42 16.77 7.63
N ASN A 274 -6.57 17.66 6.67
CA ASN A 274 -7.64 18.67 6.63
C ASN A 274 -8.21 18.82 5.20
N PRO A 275 -9.36 19.48 5.01
CA PRO A 275 -9.97 19.64 3.68
C PRO A 275 -9.12 20.37 2.64
N HIS A 276 -8.08 21.10 3.06
CA HIS A 276 -7.16 21.84 2.18
C HIS A 276 -5.87 21.09 1.88
N VAL A 277 -5.78 19.80 2.27
CA VAL A 277 -4.64 18.95 1.92
C VAL A 277 -4.52 18.86 0.41
N ASN A 278 -3.29 19.07 -0.09
CA ASN A 278 -3.00 19.08 -1.52
C ASN A 278 -1.92 18.05 -1.84
N ILE A 279 -2.36 16.83 -2.11
CA ILE A 279 -1.52 15.68 -2.44
C ILE A 279 -1.55 15.37 -3.93
N ALA A 280 -0.42 14.90 -4.45
CA ALA A 280 -0.27 14.46 -5.83
C ALA A 280 0.79 13.35 -5.92
N GLY A 281 0.91 12.72 -7.07
CA GLY A 281 1.89 11.66 -7.31
C GLY A 281 2.37 11.61 -8.76
N PRO A 282 3.42 10.84 -9.05
CA PRO A 282 4.06 10.78 -10.34
C PRO A 282 3.34 9.90 -11.37
N LEU A 283 2.49 8.97 -10.92
CA LEU A 283 1.91 7.99 -11.81
C LEU A 283 0.72 8.57 -12.59
N VAL A 284 0.69 8.29 -13.88
CA VAL A 284 -0.54 8.32 -14.68
C VAL A 284 -1.11 6.91 -14.60
N CYS A 285 -2.17 6.75 -13.85
CA CYS A 285 -2.80 5.44 -13.69
C CYS A 285 -3.57 5.06 -14.96
N ASN A 286 -3.11 4.02 -15.63
CA ASN A 286 -3.67 3.53 -16.88
C ASN A 286 -4.62 2.32 -16.70
N TYR A 287 -5.04 2.02 -15.50
CA TYR A 287 -6.07 1.01 -15.26
C TYR A 287 -7.45 1.62 -15.61
N LEU A 288 -7.98 1.23 -16.74
CA LEU A 288 -9.32 1.60 -17.23
C LEU A 288 -10.37 0.59 -16.76
#